data_f94f02e503388eba31eec696a7348294
#
_entry.id   f94f02e503388eba31eec696a7348294
#
_cell.length_a   1.000
_cell.length_b   1.000
_cell.length_c   1.000
_cell.angle_alpha   90.00
_cell.angle_beta   90.00
_cell.angle_gamma   90.00
#
_symmetry.space_group_name_H-M   'P 1'
#
loop_
_entity.id
_entity.type
_entity.pdbx_description
1 polymer ?
#
loop_
_entity_poly.entity_id
_entity_poly.type
_entity_poly.pdbx_seq_one_letter_code
_entity_poly.pdbx_strand_id
1 'polypeptide(L)'
;MKRFVILLLTAVLATEGFPAGLTEDDVLGVAIADDTVLVNFSAHMADAIRASRLNQRMMAYQLTGALVQRYPVRRVRFFFDGEAKNTLDGDVMWAGEFLMDYVLCE
;
A
#
# COMPACT_ATOMS: atom_id res chain seq x y z
N MET A 1 -1.81 -18.04 0.85
CA MET A 1 -1.58 -16.92 -0.06
C MET A 1 -1.66 -15.59 0.64
N LYS A 2 -2.73 -15.34 1.39
CA LYS A 2 -2.83 -14.10 2.17
C LYS A 2 -1.64 -13.89 3.09
N ARG A 3 -1.13 -14.95 3.69
CA ARG A 3 -0.01 -14.85 4.61
C ARG A 3 1.25 -14.31 3.95
N PHE A 4 1.52 -14.75 2.73
CA PHE A 4 2.71 -14.27 2.03
C PHE A 4 2.64 -12.78 1.77
N VAL A 5 1.48 -12.30 1.36
CA VAL A 5 1.30 -10.88 1.09
C VAL A 5 1.46 -10.07 2.38
N ILE A 6 0.84 -10.54 3.47
CA ILE A 6 0.91 -9.84 4.74
C ILE A 6 2.37 -9.78 5.23
N LEU A 7 3.10 -10.89 5.16
CA LEU A 7 4.50 -10.90 5.57
C LEU A 7 5.36 -9.98 4.70
N LEU A 8 5.12 -10.00 3.40
CA LEU A 8 5.83 -9.13 2.48
C LEU A 8 5.59 -7.67 2.81
N LEU A 9 4.31 -7.31 3.02
CA LEU A 9 3.96 -5.93 3.34
C LEU A 9 4.50 -5.52 4.70
N THR A 10 4.52 -6.42 5.67
CA THR A 10 5.09 -6.13 6.98
C THR A 10 6.57 -5.78 6.86
N ALA A 11 7.30 -6.51 6.03
CA ALA A 11 8.72 -6.22 5.80
C ALA A 11 8.89 -4.85 5.16
N VAL A 12 8.03 -4.49 4.21
CA VAL A 12 8.07 -3.17 3.57
C VAL A 12 7.74 -2.08 4.58
N LEU A 13 6.71 -2.31 5.40
CA LEU A 13 6.29 -1.33 6.41
C LEU A 13 7.37 -1.10 7.48
N ALA A 14 8.26 -2.07 7.67
CA ALA A 14 9.34 -1.95 8.64
C ALA A 14 10.56 -1.23 8.09
N THR A 15 10.60 -0.92 6.80
CA THR A 15 11.74 -0.23 6.19
C THR A 15 11.68 1.25 6.47
N GLU A 16 12.81 1.94 6.24
CA GLU A 16 12.82 3.39 6.31
C GLU A 16 11.89 3.93 5.25
N GLY A 17 11.22 5.01 5.58
CA GLY A 17 10.24 5.61 4.68
C GLY A 17 8.80 5.37 5.10
N PHE A 18 8.60 4.52 6.11
CA PHE A 18 7.27 4.27 6.66
C PHE A 18 7.23 4.66 8.13
N PRO A 19 6.06 5.10 8.63
CA PRO A 19 5.93 5.44 10.04
C PRO A 19 6.23 4.24 10.92
N ALA A 20 6.81 4.51 12.09
CA ALA A 20 7.09 3.47 13.07
C ALA A 20 5.78 2.96 13.67
N GLY A 21 5.81 1.72 14.15
CA GLY A 21 4.67 1.15 14.84
C GLY A 21 3.66 0.44 13.96
N LEU A 22 3.93 0.35 12.66
CA LEU A 22 3.07 -0.41 11.76
C LEU A 22 3.44 -1.88 11.84
N THR A 23 2.42 -2.74 11.89
CA THR A 23 2.59 -4.19 12.02
C THR A 23 1.69 -4.90 11.03
N GLU A 24 1.74 -6.24 11.04
CA GLU A 24 0.86 -7.04 10.18
C GLU A 24 -0.61 -6.83 10.50
N ASP A 25 -0.92 -6.38 11.73
CA ASP A 25 -2.30 -6.09 12.11
C ASP A 25 -2.87 -4.92 11.33
N ASP A 26 -2.02 -4.11 10.72
CA ASP A 26 -2.45 -2.97 9.90
C ASP A 26 -2.87 -3.39 8.50
N VAL A 27 -2.64 -4.64 8.12
CA VAL A 27 -3.11 -5.20 6.85
C VAL A 27 -4.35 -6.05 7.14
N LEU A 28 -5.52 -5.49 6.86
CA LEU A 28 -6.79 -6.16 7.18
C LEU A 28 -7.12 -7.26 6.18
N GLY A 29 -6.70 -7.12 4.94
CA GLY A 29 -6.95 -8.14 3.95
C GLY A 29 -6.33 -7.81 2.61
N VAL A 30 -6.21 -8.86 1.78
CA VAL A 30 -5.68 -8.75 0.43
C VAL A 30 -6.52 -9.65 -0.47
N ALA A 31 -6.88 -9.16 -1.64
CA ALA A 31 -7.62 -9.93 -2.62
C ALA A 31 -7.05 -9.63 -4.01
N ILE A 32 -7.23 -10.57 -4.92
CA ILE A 32 -6.83 -10.37 -6.31
C ILE A 32 -8.08 -10.52 -7.16
N ALA A 33 -8.31 -9.52 -8.01
CA ALA A 33 -9.42 -9.51 -8.96
C ALA A 33 -8.85 -9.15 -10.33
N ASP A 34 -8.93 -10.08 -11.26
CA ASP A 34 -8.34 -9.93 -12.60
C ASP A 34 -6.84 -9.66 -12.48
N ASP A 35 -6.36 -8.53 -12.96
CA ASP A 35 -4.94 -8.18 -12.90
C ASP A 35 -4.65 -7.13 -11.81
N THR A 36 -5.55 -6.99 -10.86
CA THR A 36 -5.46 -5.98 -9.81
C THR A 36 -5.39 -6.65 -8.45
N VAL A 37 -4.46 -6.22 -7.61
CA VAL A 37 -4.44 -6.62 -6.21
C VAL A 37 -5.07 -5.51 -5.39
N LEU A 38 -5.98 -5.90 -4.48
CA LEU A 38 -6.71 -4.99 -3.61
C LEU A 38 -6.18 -5.18 -2.20
N VAL A 39 -5.65 -4.14 -1.61
CA VAL A 39 -5.11 -4.20 -0.26
C VAL A 39 -5.93 -3.32 0.65
N ASN A 40 -6.41 -3.88 1.74
CA ASN A 40 -7.20 -3.17 2.74
C ASN A 40 -6.34 -2.97 3.98
N PHE A 41 -6.02 -1.73 4.28
CA PHE A 41 -5.25 -1.37 5.47
C PHE A 41 -6.17 -0.91 6.57
N SER A 42 -5.65 -0.89 7.79
CA SER A 42 -6.38 -0.42 8.96
C SER A 42 -6.54 1.09 8.96
N ALA A 43 -7.47 1.58 9.77
CA ALA A 43 -7.58 3.01 10.03
C ALA A 43 -6.32 3.54 10.71
N HIS A 44 -5.66 2.73 11.52
CA HIS A 44 -4.39 3.09 12.15
C HIS A 44 -3.33 3.41 11.10
N MET A 45 -3.28 2.62 10.03
CA MET A 45 -2.35 2.86 8.92
C MET A 45 -2.62 4.23 8.29
N ALA A 46 -3.88 4.55 8.04
CA ALA A 46 -4.25 5.83 7.45
C ALA A 46 -3.84 6.99 8.36
N ASP A 47 -4.09 6.85 9.66
CA ASP A 47 -3.73 7.89 10.61
C ASP A 47 -2.22 8.07 10.71
N ALA A 48 -1.47 6.97 10.65
CA ALA A 48 -0.02 7.02 10.69
C ALA A 48 0.54 7.74 9.45
N ILE A 49 -0.05 7.48 8.29
CA ILE A 49 0.38 8.16 7.07
C ILE A 49 0.08 9.65 7.15
N ARG A 50 -1.11 10.02 7.64
CA ARG A 50 -1.48 11.42 7.78
C ARG A 50 -0.54 12.18 8.73
N ALA A 51 -0.19 11.53 9.83
CA ALA A 51 0.67 12.14 10.82
C ALA A 51 2.12 12.18 10.40
N SER A 52 2.50 11.39 9.41
CA SER A 52 3.86 11.27 8.96
C SER A 52 4.25 12.49 8.12
N ARG A 53 5.52 12.88 8.24
CA ARG A 53 6.10 13.87 7.33
C ARG A 53 6.89 13.21 6.22
N LEU A 54 6.81 11.89 6.16
CA LEU A 54 7.51 11.13 5.13
C LEU A 54 6.79 11.28 3.79
N ASN A 55 7.52 11.01 2.71
CA ASN A 55 7.01 11.15 1.36
C ASN A 55 5.99 10.06 1.06
N GLN A 56 4.71 10.43 0.98
CA GLN A 56 3.64 9.49 0.73
C GLN A 56 3.74 8.84 -0.65
N ARG A 57 4.25 9.58 -1.63
CA ARG A 57 4.42 9.03 -2.98
C ARG A 57 5.42 7.88 -2.97
N MET A 58 6.51 8.04 -2.24
CA MET A 58 7.50 6.97 -2.11
C MET A 58 6.90 5.77 -1.40
N MET A 59 6.10 5.99 -0.35
CA MET A 59 5.40 4.90 0.33
C MET A 59 4.50 4.12 -0.62
N ALA A 60 3.70 4.83 -1.42
CA ALA A 60 2.80 4.19 -2.37
C ALA A 60 3.57 3.39 -3.41
N TYR A 61 4.68 3.92 -3.91
CA TYR A 61 5.50 3.24 -4.90
C TYR A 61 6.16 1.98 -4.31
N GLN A 62 6.64 2.06 -3.08
CA GLN A 62 7.25 0.91 -2.43
C GLN A 62 6.25 -0.22 -2.23
N LEU A 63 5.03 0.13 -1.79
CA LEU A 63 3.97 -0.86 -1.62
C LEU A 63 3.58 -1.48 -2.96
N THR A 64 3.41 -0.64 -3.97
CA THR A 64 3.04 -1.11 -5.30
C THR A 64 4.11 -2.03 -5.86
N GLY A 65 5.37 -1.62 -5.78
CA GLY A 65 6.47 -2.43 -6.29
C GLY A 65 6.58 -3.78 -5.62
N ALA A 66 6.40 -3.82 -4.30
CA ALA A 66 6.45 -5.07 -3.57
C ALA A 66 5.36 -6.04 -4.02
N LEU A 67 4.16 -5.52 -4.28
CA LEU A 67 3.03 -6.36 -4.65
C LEU A 67 3.12 -6.86 -6.08
N VAL A 68 3.46 -5.99 -7.04
CA VAL A 68 3.50 -6.39 -8.44
C VAL A 68 4.69 -7.28 -8.76
N GLN A 69 5.76 -7.20 -7.97
CA GLN A 69 6.91 -8.10 -8.16
C GLN A 69 6.61 -9.51 -7.66
N ARG A 70 5.67 -9.63 -6.75
CA ARG A 70 5.35 -10.92 -6.14
C ARG A 70 4.25 -11.67 -6.89
N TYR A 71 3.32 -10.97 -7.49
CA TYR A 71 2.13 -11.55 -8.10
C TYR A 71 2.01 -11.12 -9.54
N PRO A 72 1.37 -11.96 -10.37
CA PRO A 72 1.16 -11.60 -11.78
C PRO A 72 0.01 -10.59 -11.92
N VAL A 73 0.16 -9.46 -11.26
CA VAL A 73 -0.81 -8.37 -11.32
C VAL A 73 -0.14 -7.15 -11.92
N ARG A 74 -0.93 -6.28 -12.50
CA ARG A 74 -0.43 -5.06 -13.14
C ARG A 74 -0.81 -3.82 -12.36
N ARG A 75 -1.83 -3.91 -11.50
CA ARG A 75 -2.40 -2.78 -10.81
C ARG A 75 -2.55 -3.08 -9.34
N VAL A 76 -2.49 -2.04 -8.54
CA VAL A 76 -2.70 -2.12 -7.11
C VAL A 76 -3.70 -1.06 -6.71
N ARG A 77 -4.66 -1.42 -5.86
CA ARG A 77 -5.60 -0.48 -5.28
C ARG A 77 -5.54 -0.60 -3.77
N PHE A 78 -5.59 0.54 -3.11
CA PHE A 78 -5.50 0.62 -1.66
C PHE A 78 -6.82 1.06 -1.06
N PHE A 79 -7.16 0.43 0.06
CA PHE A 79 -8.32 0.78 0.86
C PHE A 79 -7.86 0.96 2.30
N PHE A 80 -8.58 1.78 3.04
CA PHE A 80 -8.29 2.02 4.45
C PHE A 80 -9.59 1.82 5.21
N ASP A 81 -9.60 0.80 6.08
CA ASP A 81 -10.78 0.38 6.83
C ASP A 81 -11.96 0.11 5.88
N GLY A 82 -11.66 -0.52 4.74
CA GLY A 82 -12.65 -0.89 3.74
C GLY A 82 -13.07 0.21 2.81
N GLU A 83 -12.52 1.41 2.94
CA GLU A 83 -12.91 2.57 2.14
C GLU A 83 -11.77 3.07 1.27
N ALA A 84 -12.10 3.48 0.06
CA ALA A 84 -11.16 4.15 -0.81
C ALA A 84 -11.05 5.61 -0.36
N LYS A 85 -9.86 6.00 0.09
CA LYS A 85 -9.59 7.37 0.54
C LYS A 85 -8.94 8.15 -0.58
N ASN A 86 -9.46 9.33 -0.89
CA ASN A 86 -8.88 10.14 -1.96
C ASN A 86 -7.47 10.58 -1.60
N THR A 87 -7.30 11.24 -0.47
CA THR A 87 -5.99 11.65 -0.01
C THR A 87 -5.89 11.44 1.49
N LEU A 88 -4.67 11.43 2.00
CA LEU A 88 -4.38 11.32 3.41
C LEU A 88 -3.57 12.55 3.83
N ASP A 89 -4.17 13.72 3.62
CA ASP A 89 -3.56 15.02 3.94
C ASP A 89 -2.26 15.26 3.17
N GLY A 90 -2.19 14.72 1.95
CA GLY A 90 -1.06 14.89 1.04
C GLY A 90 -1.56 14.98 -0.39
N ASP A 91 -0.63 14.89 -1.35
CA ASP A 91 -0.97 15.00 -2.76
C ASP A 91 -1.08 13.66 -3.48
N VAL A 92 -0.95 12.55 -2.76
CA VAL A 92 -1.11 11.23 -3.37
C VAL A 92 -2.59 10.87 -3.38
N MET A 93 -3.08 10.49 -4.55
CA MET A 93 -4.46 10.02 -4.71
C MET A 93 -4.49 8.52 -4.39
N TRP A 94 -4.66 8.21 -3.10
CA TRP A 94 -4.62 6.82 -2.63
C TRP A 94 -5.76 5.97 -3.17
N ALA A 95 -6.87 6.59 -3.58
CA ALA A 95 -8.00 5.85 -4.14
C ALA A 95 -7.78 5.41 -5.58
N GLY A 96 -6.74 5.91 -6.25
CA GLY A 96 -6.46 5.58 -7.63
C GLY A 96 -5.82 4.23 -7.79
N GLU A 97 -5.58 3.85 -9.03
CA GLU A 97 -4.85 2.64 -9.37
C GLU A 97 -3.36 2.97 -9.51
N PHE A 98 -2.53 2.10 -8.96
CA PHE A 98 -1.09 2.26 -9.05
C PHE A 98 -0.53 1.19 -9.98
N LEU A 99 0.36 1.60 -10.88
CA LEU A 99 0.91 0.75 -11.92
C LEU A 99 2.43 0.68 -11.77
N MET A 100 2.97 -0.52 -11.90
CA MET A 100 4.41 -0.70 -11.82
C MET A 100 5.13 -0.02 -12.98
N ASP A 101 4.54 -0.02 -14.15
CA ASP A 101 5.12 0.61 -15.32
C ASP A 101 5.39 2.09 -15.08
N TYR A 102 4.57 2.72 -14.29
CA TYR A 102 4.72 4.11 -13.91
C TYR A 102 6.02 4.33 -13.16
N VAL A 103 6.33 3.40 -12.28
CA VAL A 103 7.56 3.45 -11.50
C VAL A 103 8.77 3.25 -12.39
N LEU A 104 8.67 2.30 -13.33
CA LEU A 104 9.78 1.97 -14.21
C LEU A 104 10.10 3.09 -15.20
N CYS A 105 9.11 3.87 -15.57
CA CYS A 105 9.32 4.96 -16.52
C CYS A 105 10.05 6.13 -15.91
N GLU A 106 10.21 6.12 -14.63
CA GLU A 106 10.92 7.18 -13.94
C GLU A 106 12.38 6.84 -13.75
#